data_6adff305b519ebaa85c7ed21d5d7040e
#
_entry.id   6adff305b519ebaa85c7ed21d5d7040e
#
_cell.length_a   1.000
_cell.length_b   1.000
_cell.length_c   1.000
_cell.angle_alpha   90.00
_cell.angle_beta   90.00
_cell.angle_gamma   90.00
#
_symmetry.space_group_name_H-M   'P 1'
#
loop_
_entity.id
_entity.type
_entity.pdbx_description
1 polymer ?
#
loop_
_entity_poly.entity_id
_entity_poly.type
_entity_poly.pdbx_seq_one_letter_code
_entity_poly.pdbx_strand_id
1 'polypeptide(L)'
;IHHATELGKPEWRAVALIIQAYQGHEIVDFYGAAPFSDWRNLKRTPPLTYEKGEDIYNLIFDDLDEAIRILKERQPSREEFAKIEDLTIKTLSNGDWRMWVKFANCIKMRMAMNMVKINPGTAQSKFEQAVTDEIGVLTDTDAKDIAYYQEQNACALWRIGNEWHDIRLGASFENILKRYNHPLLTRWFDTNAYPIKEKSTGIQAPIDVYGVRTGISMRNSNTTGKDKGGYGPFSTLSGEFKYMHQSFFKRTESIFLLAEAALRGWNALGRDAQSWYEAGIRLCFQENGITDGTVIDEYLAQTAAKDIDYVDPYNNENNIAGRVKVGVKWDASDSKEVMLEKNHHSEIYRQLPHERRGMDHVPPHGISPYLPGRCEQHERPRRRHRVAITSYSHRGDSQQYVGDRFARTGSRATQHRRFACFLG
;
A
#
# COMPACT_ATOMS: atom_id res chain seq x y z
N ILE A 1 -19.32 16.62 -2.76
CA ILE A 1 -19.51 17.27 -1.46
C ILE A 1 -20.39 18.50 -1.66
N HIS A 2 -19.97 19.56 -2.37
CA HIS A 2 -20.73 20.80 -2.56
C HIS A 2 -22.15 20.56 -3.07
N HIS A 3 -22.30 19.82 -4.15
CA HIS A 3 -23.60 19.53 -4.73
C HIS A 3 -24.52 18.72 -3.78
N ALA A 4 -23.99 17.78 -3.03
CA ALA A 4 -24.76 17.06 -2.02
C ALA A 4 -25.24 17.99 -0.90
N THR A 5 -24.45 19.00 -0.52
CA THR A 5 -24.81 20.02 0.46
C THR A 5 -25.92 20.92 -0.08
N GLU A 6 -25.82 21.42 -1.31
CA GLU A 6 -26.81 22.25 -1.98
C GLU A 6 -28.17 21.53 -2.13
N LEU A 7 -28.15 20.24 -2.43
CA LEU A 7 -29.34 19.41 -2.57
C LEU A 7 -29.94 18.92 -1.24
N GLY A 8 -29.32 19.26 -0.09
CA GLY A 8 -29.76 18.77 1.22
C GLY A 8 -29.69 17.24 1.35
N LYS A 9 -28.64 16.60 0.81
CA LYS A 9 -28.43 15.17 0.82
C LYS A 9 -27.24 14.79 1.74
N PRO A 10 -27.43 14.78 3.08
CA PRO A 10 -26.33 14.58 4.01
C PRO A 10 -25.65 13.21 3.87
N GLU A 11 -26.37 12.15 3.56
CA GLU A 11 -25.81 10.81 3.38
C GLU A 11 -24.85 10.76 2.17
N TRP A 12 -25.19 11.44 1.09
CA TRP A 12 -24.32 11.58 -0.08
C TRP A 12 -23.07 12.39 0.25
N ARG A 13 -23.25 13.43 1.07
CA ARG A 13 -22.12 14.23 1.55
C ARG A 13 -21.19 13.38 2.40
N ALA A 14 -21.70 12.56 3.32
CA ALA A 14 -20.91 11.69 4.17
C ALA A 14 -20.05 10.70 3.36
N VAL A 15 -20.66 10.01 2.39
CA VAL A 15 -19.94 9.09 1.49
C VAL A 15 -18.87 9.83 0.68
N ALA A 16 -19.18 11.02 0.17
CA ALA A 16 -18.21 11.81 -0.58
C ALA A 16 -17.03 12.30 0.29
N LEU A 17 -17.25 12.62 1.56
CA LEU A 17 -16.20 12.96 2.53
C LEU A 17 -15.29 11.77 2.79
N ILE A 18 -15.82 10.55 2.97
CA ILE A 18 -15.03 9.36 3.19
C ILE A 18 -14.16 9.04 1.96
N ILE A 19 -14.72 9.13 0.75
CA ILE A 19 -13.95 8.91 -0.50
C ILE A 19 -12.85 9.97 -0.65
N GLN A 20 -13.15 11.24 -0.37
CA GLN A 20 -12.16 12.33 -0.41
C GLN A 20 -11.06 12.11 0.62
N ALA A 21 -11.41 11.69 1.85
CA ALA A 21 -10.47 11.37 2.91
C ALA A 21 -9.52 10.22 2.50
N TYR A 22 -10.09 9.16 1.91
CA TYR A 22 -9.30 8.01 1.42
C TYR A 22 -8.27 8.42 0.36
N GLN A 23 -8.63 9.27 -0.59
CA GLN A 23 -7.71 9.75 -1.61
C GLN A 23 -6.76 10.83 -1.10
N GLY A 24 -7.28 11.71 -0.24
CA GLY A 24 -6.53 12.87 0.28
C GLY A 24 -5.33 12.48 1.14
N HIS A 25 -5.51 11.51 2.06
CA HIS A 25 -4.40 11.08 2.90
C HIS A 25 -3.30 10.38 2.09
N GLU A 26 -3.65 9.60 1.05
CA GLU A 26 -2.65 9.01 0.15
C GLU A 26 -1.82 10.07 -0.58
N ILE A 27 -2.44 11.16 -1.02
CA ILE A 27 -1.72 12.27 -1.64
C ILE A 27 -0.71 12.87 -0.66
N VAL A 28 -1.10 13.04 0.60
CA VAL A 28 -0.20 13.57 1.64
C VAL A 28 0.93 12.59 1.94
N ASP A 29 0.64 11.29 2.05
CA ASP A 29 1.64 10.26 2.29
C ASP A 29 2.71 10.24 1.18
N PHE A 30 2.33 10.49 -0.08
CA PHE A 30 3.25 10.51 -1.22
C PHE A 30 4.00 11.83 -1.40
N TYR A 31 3.34 12.97 -1.20
CA TYR A 31 3.85 14.27 -1.60
C TYR A 31 4.11 15.22 -0.43
N GLY A 32 3.62 14.91 0.76
CA GLY A 32 3.71 15.75 1.95
C GLY A 32 2.77 16.95 1.88
N ALA A 33 3.16 18.01 1.18
CA ALA A 33 2.33 19.20 1.00
C ALA A 33 1.49 19.12 -0.27
N ALA A 34 0.23 19.61 -0.19
CA ALA A 34 -0.68 19.69 -1.32
C ALA A 34 -1.62 20.90 -1.20
N PRO A 35 -2.18 21.43 -2.30
CA PRO A 35 -3.18 22.50 -2.23
C PRO A 35 -4.58 21.90 -1.96
N PHE A 36 -4.73 21.23 -0.83
CA PHE A 36 -5.89 20.42 -0.52
C PHE A 36 -7.18 21.25 -0.36
N SER A 37 -7.12 22.34 0.41
CA SER A 37 -8.25 23.23 0.60
C SER A 37 -8.65 23.94 -0.70
N ASP A 38 -7.68 24.36 -1.53
CA ASP A 38 -7.99 24.94 -2.83
C ASP A 38 -8.74 23.94 -3.73
N TRP A 39 -8.28 22.68 -3.79
CA TRP A 39 -8.96 21.62 -4.54
C TRP A 39 -10.33 21.27 -3.97
N ARG A 40 -10.46 21.22 -2.65
CA ARG A 40 -11.71 21.01 -1.94
C ARG A 40 -12.73 22.09 -2.28
N ASN A 41 -12.29 23.34 -2.44
CA ASN A 41 -13.10 24.49 -2.83
C ASN A 41 -13.20 24.69 -4.35
N LEU A 42 -12.92 23.64 -5.13
CA LEU A 42 -13.01 23.61 -6.59
C LEU A 42 -12.08 24.58 -7.33
N LYS A 43 -11.10 25.18 -6.65
CA LYS A 43 -10.09 26.00 -7.29
C LYS A 43 -9.10 25.10 -8.03
N ARG A 44 -8.94 25.34 -9.35
CA ARG A 44 -8.11 24.53 -10.24
C ARG A 44 -7.00 25.34 -10.91
N THR A 45 -7.05 26.66 -10.82
CA THR A 45 -6.14 27.58 -11.50
C THR A 45 -5.17 28.21 -10.52
N PRO A 46 -3.89 28.34 -10.88
CA PRO A 46 -2.91 29.07 -10.08
C PRO A 46 -3.30 30.53 -9.83
N PRO A 47 -2.80 31.12 -8.74
CA PRO A 47 -1.93 30.51 -7.74
C PRO A 47 -2.71 29.58 -6.81
N LEU A 48 -2.10 28.40 -6.49
CA LEU A 48 -2.63 27.44 -5.53
C LEU A 48 -1.84 27.54 -4.22
N THR A 49 -2.55 27.44 -3.09
CA THR A 49 -1.95 27.50 -1.76
C THR A 49 -1.64 26.09 -1.26
N TYR A 50 -0.35 25.78 -1.11
CA TYR A 50 0.08 24.48 -0.55
C TYR A 50 0.02 24.51 0.98
N GLU A 51 -0.61 23.50 1.53
CA GLU A 51 -0.76 23.28 2.97
C GLU A 51 0.20 22.19 3.43
N LYS A 52 0.61 22.25 4.69
CA LYS A 52 1.43 21.21 5.30
C LYS A 52 0.64 19.91 5.46
N GLY A 53 1.33 18.77 5.38
CA GLY A 53 0.69 17.47 5.55
C GLY A 53 -0.07 17.33 6.88
N GLU A 54 0.45 17.91 7.98
CA GLU A 54 -0.21 17.91 9.28
C GLU A 54 -1.56 18.66 9.25
N ASP A 55 -1.61 19.82 8.62
CA ASP A 55 -2.84 20.61 8.50
C ASP A 55 -3.88 19.86 7.66
N ILE A 56 -3.44 19.22 6.57
CA ILE A 56 -4.33 18.41 5.70
C ILE A 56 -4.84 17.19 6.47
N TYR A 57 -3.99 16.52 7.25
CA TYR A 57 -4.40 15.38 8.07
C TYR A 57 -5.48 15.76 9.08
N ASN A 58 -5.35 16.92 9.74
CA ASN A 58 -6.36 17.43 10.65
C ASN A 58 -7.69 17.66 9.95
N LEU A 59 -7.68 18.30 8.77
CA LEU A 59 -8.89 18.49 7.96
C LEU A 59 -9.54 17.16 7.57
N ILE A 60 -8.73 16.15 7.23
CA ILE A 60 -9.24 14.83 6.85
C ILE A 60 -9.85 14.11 8.08
N PHE A 61 -9.25 14.23 9.26
CA PHE A 61 -9.85 13.68 10.48
C PHE A 61 -11.20 14.31 10.78
N ASP A 62 -11.30 15.64 10.65
CA ASP A 62 -12.57 16.36 10.87
C ASP A 62 -13.63 15.95 9.84
N ASP A 63 -13.26 15.75 8.57
CA ASP A 63 -14.14 15.25 7.52
C ASP A 63 -14.67 13.83 7.81
N LEU A 64 -13.80 12.96 8.31
CA LEU A 64 -14.18 11.59 8.70
C LEU A 64 -15.10 11.61 9.93
N ASP A 65 -14.80 12.44 10.92
CA ASP A 65 -15.63 12.59 12.12
C ASP A 65 -17.04 13.14 11.74
N GLU A 66 -17.10 14.12 10.83
CA GLU A 66 -18.37 14.62 10.31
C GLU A 66 -19.15 13.54 9.54
N ALA A 67 -18.50 12.79 8.68
CA ALA A 67 -19.14 11.73 7.91
C ALA A 67 -19.73 10.64 8.81
N ILE A 68 -18.97 10.20 9.81
CA ILE A 68 -19.42 9.23 10.81
C ILE A 68 -20.64 9.75 11.56
N ARG A 69 -20.59 11.00 12.04
CA ARG A 69 -21.71 11.64 12.74
C ARG A 69 -22.96 11.66 11.87
N ILE A 70 -22.86 12.11 10.61
CA ILE A 70 -23.99 12.16 9.68
C ILE A 70 -24.62 10.76 9.51
N LEU A 71 -23.82 9.73 9.22
CA LEU A 71 -24.36 8.39 8.98
C LEU A 71 -25.03 7.81 10.23
N LYS A 72 -24.47 8.05 11.42
CA LYS A 72 -25.04 7.60 12.70
C LYS A 72 -26.31 8.34 13.07
N GLU A 73 -26.43 9.61 12.75
CA GLU A 73 -27.65 10.40 12.99
C GLU A 73 -28.76 10.05 12.01
N ARG A 74 -28.42 9.84 10.74
CA ARG A 74 -29.40 9.61 9.68
C ARG A 74 -29.88 8.18 9.58
N GLN A 75 -29.00 7.19 9.84
CA GLN A 75 -29.28 5.76 9.79
C GLN A 75 -30.13 5.37 8.56
N PRO A 76 -29.68 5.69 7.33
CA PRO A 76 -30.48 5.46 6.14
C PRO A 76 -30.90 4.01 6.01
N SER A 77 -32.08 3.76 5.42
CA SER A 77 -32.49 2.41 5.09
C SER A 77 -31.52 1.75 4.10
N ARG A 78 -31.50 0.42 4.09
CA ARG A 78 -30.63 -0.34 3.19
C ARG A 78 -30.90 -0.03 1.72
N GLU A 79 -32.17 0.14 1.35
CA GLU A 79 -32.57 0.45 -0.03
C GLU A 79 -32.12 1.85 -0.46
N GLU A 80 -32.28 2.84 0.42
CA GLU A 80 -31.84 4.22 0.14
C GLU A 80 -30.33 4.30 0.01
N PHE A 81 -29.61 3.63 0.90
CA PHE A 81 -28.14 3.68 0.89
C PHE A 81 -27.52 2.91 -0.26
N ALA A 82 -28.12 1.80 -0.68
CA ALA A 82 -27.70 1.06 -1.87
C ALA A 82 -27.70 1.92 -3.15
N LYS A 83 -28.65 2.87 -3.28
CA LYS A 83 -28.68 3.83 -4.41
C LYS A 83 -27.48 4.78 -4.40
N ILE A 84 -26.96 5.13 -3.22
CA ILE A 84 -25.74 5.94 -3.07
C ILE A 84 -24.52 5.12 -3.49
N GLU A 85 -24.45 3.87 -3.04
CA GLU A 85 -23.36 2.97 -3.39
C GLU A 85 -23.29 2.67 -4.89
N ASP A 86 -24.43 2.48 -5.56
CA ASP A 86 -24.46 2.23 -7.01
C ASP A 86 -23.80 3.35 -7.83
N LEU A 87 -23.80 4.58 -7.30
CA LEU A 87 -23.19 5.75 -7.94
C LEU A 87 -21.75 6.03 -7.45
N THR A 88 -21.25 5.27 -6.49
CA THR A 88 -19.94 5.46 -5.87
C THR A 88 -19.10 4.18 -5.96
N ILE A 89 -19.09 3.40 -4.89
CA ILE A 89 -18.38 2.13 -4.84
C ILE A 89 -19.42 1.01 -4.77
N LYS A 90 -19.88 0.61 -5.93
CA LYS A 90 -20.90 -0.43 -6.08
C LYS A 90 -20.52 -1.70 -5.32
N THR A 91 -21.49 -2.26 -4.62
CA THR A 91 -21.36 -3.53 -3.87
C THR A 91 -20.44 -3.49 -2.64
N LEU A 92 -19.94 -2.32 -2.22
CA LEU A 92 -19.08 -2.25 -1.04
C LEU A 92 -19.77 -2.84 0.19
N SER A 93 -20.98 -2.42 0.49
CA SER A 93 -21.72 -2.87 1.69
C SER A 93 -23.09 -3.48 1.41
N ASN A 94 -23.56 -3.44 0.17
CA ASN A 94 -24.94 -3.79 -0.19
C ASN A 94 -25.98 -2.93 0.58
N GLY A 95 -25.71 -1.65 0.73
CA GLY A 95 -26.58 -0.69 1.40
C GLY A 95 -26.44 -0.64 2.93
N ASP A 96 -25.46 -1.30 3.51
CA ASP A 96 -25.19 -1.17 4.95
C ASP A 96 -24.25 -0.01 5.25
N TRP A 97 -24.82 1.11 5.65
CA TRP A 97 -24.08 2.33 5.99
C TRP A 97 -23.06 2.13 7.13
N ARG A 98 -23.21 1.11 8.00
CA ARG A 98 -22.27 0.80 9.06
C ARG A 98 -20.91 0.39 8.52
N MET A 99 -20.88 -0.28 7.36
CA MET A 99 -19.61 -0.61 6.69
C MET A 99 -18.84 0.64 6.25
N TRP A 100 -19.52 1.70 5.89
CA TRP A 100 -18.90 2.98 5.57
C TRP A 100 -18.37 3.69 6.81
N VAL A 101 -19.04 3.58 7.96
CA VAL A 101 -18.48 4.03 9.24
C VAL A 101 -17.24 3.23 9.62
N LYS A 102 -17.27 1.90 9.50
CA LYS A 102 -16.08 1.07 9.69
C LYS A 102 -14.95 1.48 8.75
N PHE A 103 -15.25 1.78 7.49
CA PHE A 103 -14.25 2.26 6.54
C PHE A 103 -13.64 3.59 6.98
N ALA A 104 -14.44 4.56 7.38
CA ALA A 104 -13.96 5.83 7.91
C ALA A 104 -13.07 5.65 9.14
N ASN A 105 -13.47 4.81 10.10
CA ASN A 105 -12.67 4.48 11.27
C ASN A 105 -11.36 3.76 10.92
N CYS A 106 -11.36 2.87 9.94
CA CYS A 106 -10.16 2.21 9.44
C CYS A 106 -9.19 3.20 8.78
N ILE A 107 -9.68 4.18 8.01
CA ILE A 107 -8.84 5.26 7.48
C ILE A 107 -8.23 6.07 8.63
N LYS A 108 -9.03 6.41 9.67
CA LYS A 108 -8.52 7.10 10.87
C LYS A 108 -7.40 6.32 11.56
N MET A 109 -7.56 5.00 11.75
CA MET A 109 -6.51 4.16 12.33
C MET A 109 -5.21 4.20 11.51
N ARG A 110 -5.31 4.06 10.19
CA ARG A 110 -4.16 4.11 9.28
C ARG A 110 -3.44 5.44 9.37
N MET A 111 -4.16 6.54 9.26
CA MET A 111 -3.61 7.89 9.38
C MET A 111 -2.97 8.13 10.75
N ALA A 112 -3.61 7.69 11.81
CA ALA A 112 -3.07 7.81 13.17
C ALA A 112 -1.75 7.04 13.29
N MET A 113 -1.66 5.80 12.76
CA MET A 113 -0.41 5.04 12.81
C MET A 113 0.70 5.68 11.98
N ASN A 114 0.39 6.31 10.83
CA ASN A 114 1.36 7.06 10.04
C ASN A 114 1.96 8.26 10.80
N MET A 115 1.22 8.85 11.75
CA MET A 115 1.66 9.99 12.56
C MET A 115 2.49 9.62 13.78
N VAL A 116 2.62 8.36 14.13
CA VAL A 116 3.15 7.91 15.43
C VAL A 116 4.51 8.47 15.81
N LYS A 117 5.37 8.78 14.84
CA LYS A 117 6.69 9.40 15.08
C LYS A 117 6.66 10.91 15.13
N ILE A 118 5.68 11.54 14.50
CA ILE A 118 5.59 12.99 14.37
C ILE A 118 4.83 13.57 15.56
N ASN A 119 3.69 12.97 15.90
CA ASN A 119 2.81 13.41 16.98
C ASN A 119 2.18 12.20 17.68
N PRO A 120 2.94 11.50 18.57
CA PRO A 120 2.48 10.25 19.19
C PRO A 120 1.22 10.40 20.03
N GLY A 121 1.03 11.55 20.70
CA GLY A 121 -0.15 11.80 21.53
C GLY A 121 -1.42 11.92 20.70
N THR A 122 -1.39 12.70 19.63
CA THR A 122 -2.52 12.81 18.68
C THR A 122 -2.75 11.48 17.97
N ALA A 123 -1.69 10.77 17.59
CA ALA A 123 -1.77 9.47 16.96
C ALA A 123 -2.55 8.48 17.84
N GLN A 124 -2.17 8.34 19.10
CA GLN A 124 -2.87 7.49 20.05
C GLN A 124 -4.34 7.90 20.21
N SER A 125 -4.61 9.17 20.44
CA SER A 125 -5.97 9.69 20.66
C SER A 125 -6.88 9.42 19.47
N LYS A 126 -6.43 9.70 18.23
CA LYS A 126 -7.22 9.47 17.01
C LYS A 126 -7.40 7.98 16.70
N PHE A 127 -6.40 7.16 16.99
CA PHE A 127 -6.50 5.71 16.86
C PHE A 127 -7.55 5.15 17.83
N GLU A 128 -7.43 5.45 19.12
CA GLU A 128 -8.34 4.96 20.15
C GLU A 128 -9.77 5.45 19.94
N GLN A 129 -9.96 6.70 19.48
CA GLN A 129 -11.27 7.21 19.09
C GLN A 129 -11.91 6.35 17.99
N ALA A 130 -11.15 5.94 16.97
CA ALA A 130 -11.65 5.09 15.89
C ALA A 130 -12.04 3.69 16.39
N VAL A 131 -11.19 3.09 17.24
CA VAL A 131 -11.36 1.74 17.74
C VAL A 131 -12.51 1.63 18.75
N THR A 132 -12.73 2.68 19.56
CA THR A 132 -13.79 2.71 20.58
C THR A 132 -15.13 3.23 20.07
N ASP A 133 -15.23 3.59 18.78
CA ASP A 133 -16.51 3.93 18.17
C ASP A 133 -17.49 2.74 18.30
N GLU A 134 -18.78 3.01 18.54
CA GLU A 134 -19.80 1.95 18.78
C GLU A 134 -19.95 1.00 17.58
N ILE A 135 -19.68 1.45 16.35
CA ILE A 135 -19.69 0.62 15.15
C ILE A 135 -18.33 -0.03 14.94
N GLY A 136 -17.27 0.62 15.43
CA GLY A 136 -15.90 0.12 15.46
C GLY A 136 -15.20 0.11 14.11
N VAL A 137 -14.26 -0.81 13.98
CA VAL A 137 -13.36 -0.99 12.85
C VAL A 137 -13.53 -2.39 12.25
N LEU A 138 -12.87 -2.69 11.15
CA LEU A 138 -12.81 -4.06 10.62
C LEU A 138 -11.96 -4.94 11.54
N THR A 139 -12.41 -6.20 11.72
CA THR A 139 -11.71 -7.23 12.47
C THR A 139 -11.77 -8.58 11.75
N ASP A 140 -11.18 -9.62 12.35
CA ASP A 140 -11.25 -11.00 11.88
C ASP A 140 -12.69 -11.60 11.94
N THR A 141 -13.60 -10.96 12.65
CA THR A 141 -15.00 -11.37 12.72
C THR A 141 -15.89 -10.80 11.61
N ASP A 142 -15.39 -9.81 10.86
CA ASP A 142 -16.11 -9.27 9.73
C ASP A 142 -16.09 -10.23 8.53
N ALA A 143 -17.19 -10.27 7.77
CA ALA A 143 -17.34 -11.23 6.68
C ALA A 143 -16.50 -10.89 5.44
N LYS A 144 -16.17 -9.60 5.24
CA LYS A 144 -15.50 -9.13 4.02
C LYS A 144 -14.69 -7.86 4.24
N ASP A 145 -13.78 -7.61 3.32
CA ASP A 145 -13.00 -6.37 3.19
C ASP A 145 -13.86 -5.21 2.68
N ILE A 146 -13.34 -4.00 2.81
CA ILE A 146 -13.84 -2.84 2.07
C ILE A 146 -13.25 -2.91 0.66
N ALA A 147 -14.04 -3.39 -0.30
CA ALA A 147 -13.57 -3.67 -1.64
C ALA A 147 -14.62 -3.36 -2.71
N TYR A 148 -14.13 -3.03 -3.91
CA TYR A 148 -14.93 -3.02 -5.12
C TYR A 148 -14.91 -4.43 -5.73
N TYR A 149 -16.06 -5.09 -5.71
CA TYR A 149 -16.21 -6.44 -6.23
C TYR A 149 -16.48 -6.40 -7.73
N GLN A 150 -15.47 -6.76 -8.49
CA GLN A 150 -15.50 -6.73 -9.95
C GLN A 150 -15.64 -8.15 -10.49
N GLU A 151 -16.76 -8.47 -11.13
CA GLU A 151 -17.05 -9.82 -11.58
C GLU A 151 -16.56 -10.15 -13.00
N GLN A 152 -16.37 -9.16 -13.86
CA GLN A 152 -16.19 -9.39 -15.30
C GLN A 152 -14.94 -8.78 -15.92
N ASN A 153 -14.26 -7.85 -15.26
CA ASN A 153 -13.08 -7.21 -15.83
C ASN A 153 -11.81 -7.69 -15.12
N ALA A 154 -10.76 -7.90 -15.88
CA ALA A 154 -9.48 -8.23 -15.30
C ALA A 154 -8.96 -7.09 -14.42
N CYS A 155 -8.38 -7.45 -13.27
CA CYS A 155 -7.70 -6.54 -12.36
C CYS A 155 -6.66 -5.70 -13.14
N ALA A 156 -6.66 -4.38 -12.93
CA ALA A 156 -5.80 -3.47 -13.67
C ALA A 156 -4.31 -3.84 -13.51
N LEU A 157 -3.88 -4.20 -12.30
CA LEU A 157 -2.50 -4.61 -12.05
C LEU A 157 -2.13 -5.88 -12.82
N TRP A 158 -3.03 -6.87 -12.86
CA TRP A 158 -2.82 -8.09 -13.64
C TRP A 158 -2.70 -7.77 -15.14
N ARG A 159 -3.56 -6.89 -15.68
CA ARG A 159 -3.51 -6.46 -17.08
C ARG A 159 -2.21 -5.76 -17.42
N ILE A 160 -1.75 -4.85 -16.59
CA ILE A 160 -0.48 -4.14 -16.77
C ILE A 160 0.70 -5.13 -16.83
N GLY A 161 0.69 -6.17 -15.98
CA GLY A 161 1.73 -7.20 -15.95
C GLY A 161 1.65 -8.19 -17.10
N ASN A 162 0.46 -8.72 -17.37
CA ASN A 162 0.28 -9.88 -18.26
C ASN A 162 -0.13 -9.51 -19.69
N GLU A 163 -0.96 -8.46 -19.88
CA GLU A 163 -1.38 -8.04 -21.22
C GLU A 163 -0.42 -6.99 -21.80
N TRP A 164 -0.02 -5.99 -20.99
CA TRP A 164 0.84 -4.91 -21.45
C TRP A 164 2.33 -5.20 -21.23
N HIS A 165 2.64 -6.16 -20.39
CA HIS A 165 4.01 -6.55 -20.02
C HIS A 165 4.85 -5.41 -19.42
N ASP A 166 4.22 -4.44 -18.74
CA ASP A 166 4.88 -3.22 -18.24
C ASP A 166 5.46 -3.36 -16.84
N ILE A 167 5.02 -4.34 -16.08
CA ILE A 167 5.52 -4.60 -14.71
C ILE A 167 6.02 -6.04 -14.57
N ARG A 168 6.90 -6.23 -13.60
CA ARG A 168 7.42 -7.52 -13.14
C ARG A 168 7.45 -7.53 -11.62
N LEU A 169 7.53 -8.72 -11.03
CA LEU A 169 7.78 -8.89 -9.61
C LEU A 169 9.04 -8.13 -9.20
N GLY A 170 9.00 -7.43 -8.07
CA GLY A 170 10.20 -6.81 -7.48
C GLY A 170 11.07 -7.81 -6.72
N ALA A 171 12.40 -7.70 -6.89
CA ALA A 171 13.37 -8.57 -6.20
C ALA A 171 13.24 -8.55 -4.67
N SER A 172 12.90 -7.40 -4.10
CA SER A 172 12.70 -7.28 -2.65
C SER A 172 11.57 -8.17 -2.17
N PHE A 173 10.48 -8.19 -2.92
CA PHE A 173 9.31 -8.99 -2.58
C PHE A 173 9.58 -10.49 -2.79
N GLU A 174 10.19 -10.88 -3.90
CA GLU A 174 10.67 -12.24 -4.13
C GLU A 174 11.55 -12.74 -2.99
N ASN A 175 12.57 -11.94 -2.62
CA ASN A 175 13.55 -12.33 -1.60
C ASN A 175 12.88 -12.55 -0.23
N ILE A 176 11.98 -11.66 0.18
CA ILE A 176 11.24 -11.82 1.44
C ILE A 176 10.40 -13.10 1.43
N LEU A 177 9.62 -13.33 0.36
CA LEU A 177 8.78 -14.51 0.27
C LEU A 177 9.60 -15.81 0.28
N LYS A 178 10.73 -15.84 -0.41
CA LYS A 178 11.65 -16.99 -0.40
C LYS A 178 12.30 -17.21 0.96
N ARG A 179 12.72 -16.14 1.66
CA ARG A 179 13.34 -16.23 2.99
C ARG A 179 12.39 -16.81 4.04
N TYR A 180 11.12 -16.53 3.93
CA TYR A 180 10.09 -17.11 4.79
C TYR A 180 9.50 -18.42 4.27
N ASN A 181 10.00 -18.94 3.13
CA ASN A 181 9.36 -20.08 2.47
C ASN A 181 7.84 -19.91 2.36
N HIS A 182 7.44 -18.71 1.95
CA HIS A 182 6.06 -18.27 2.03
C HIS A 182 5.17 -19.05 1.05
N PRO A 183 4.13 -19.74 1.51
CA PRO A 183 3.36 -20.66 0.67
C PRO A 183 2.55 -19.95 -0.42
N LEU A 184 2.38 -18.63 -0.32
CA LEU A 184 1.71 -17.83 -1.36
C LEU A 184 2.65 -17.39 -2.51
N LEU A 185 3.95 -17.69 -2.46
CA LEU A 185 4.90 -17.25 -3.50
C LEU A 185 4.46 -17.70 -4.89
N THR A 186 4.29 -19.00 -5.06
CA THR A 186 3.90 -19.62 -6.34
C THR A 186 2.41 -19.47 -6.66
N ARG A 187 1.62 -19.07 -5.69
CA ARG A 187 0.20 -18.76 -5.89
C ARG A 187 0.01 -17.36 -6.43
N TRP A 188 0.79 -16.41 -5.92
CA TRP A 188 0.71 -15.01 -6.35
C TRP A 188 1.46 -14.70 -7.63
N PHE A 189 2.54 -15.46 -7.92
CA PHE A 189 3.42 -15.18 -9.04
C PHE A 189 3.64 -16.41 -9.90
N ASP A 190 3.55 -16.23 -11.20
CA ASP A 190 3.97 -17.24 -12.17
C ASP A 190 5.49 -17.39 -12.13
N THR A 191 5.99 -18.57 -12.45
CA THR A 191 7.41 -18.79 -12.72
C THR A 191 7.84 -18.01 -13.97
N ASN A 192 9.13 -17.93 -14.24
CA ASN A 192 9.64 -17.29 -15.44
C ASN A 192 8.99 -17.84 -16.72
N ALA A 193 8.51 -16.95 -17.57
CA ALA A 193 7.70 -17.28 -18.76
C ALA A 193 8.46 -18.10 -19.81
N TYR A 194 9.77 -17.92 -19.89
CA TYR A 194 10.69 -18.67 -20.77
C TYR A 194 12.11 -18.62 -20.18
N PRO A 195 13.06 -19.45 -20.70
CA PRO A 195 14.39 -19.56 -20.13
C PRO A 195 15.12 -18.22 -20.00
N ILE A 196 15.65 -17.94 -18.80
CA ILE A 196 16.54 -16.81 -18.56
C ILE A 196 17.96 -17.30 -18.68
N LYS A 197 18.77 -16.65 -19.51
CA LYS A 197 20.19 -16.94 -19.67
C LYS A 197 20.99 -15.79 -19.08
N GLU A 198 21.92 -16.12 -18.20
CA GLU A 198 22.86 -15.15 -17.65
C GLU A 198 23.67 -14.50 -18.80
N LYS A 199 23.75 -13.16 -18.79
CA LYS A 199 24.21 -12.38 -19.95
C LYS A 199 25.68 -12.58 -20.30
N SER A 200 26.55 -12.95 -19.33
CA SER A 200 27.99 -13.12 -19.52
C SER A 200 28.40 -14.55 -19.82
N THR A 201 27.74 -15.52 -19.20
CA THR A 201 28.08 -16.95 -19.29
C THR A 201 27.16 -17.73 -20.23
N GLY A 202 25.95 -17.20 -20.51
CA GLY A 202 24.91 -17.91 -21.23
C GLY A 202 24.30 -19.09 -20.47
N ILE A 203 24.66 -19.31 -19.20
CA ILE A 203 24.07 -20.34 -18.37
C ILE A 203 22.61 -20.09 -18.13
N GLN A 204 21.79 -21.10 -18.37
CA GLN A 204 20.36 -21.02 -18.18
C GLN A 204 19.98 -21.19 -16.70
N ALA A 205 19.20 -20.25 -16.18
CA ALA A 205 18.62 -20.37 -14.85
C ALA A 205 17.50 -21.43 -14.82
N PRO A 206 17.28 -22.09 -13.68
CA PRO A 206 16.14 -23.00 -13.50
C PRO A 206 14.82 -22.26 -13.66
N ILE A 207 13.74 -23.03 -13.79
CA ILE A 207 12.37 -22.47 -13.74
C ILE A 207 12.04 -22.19 -12.28
N ASP A 208 11.77 -20.91 -11.97
CA ASP A 208 11.46 -20.44 -10.62
C ASP A 208 10.74 -19.09 -10.68
N VAL A 209 10.37 -18.55 -9.53
CA VAL A 209 9.88 -17.18 -9.41
C VAL A 209 11.06 -16.23 -9.28
N TYR A 210 11.14 -15.26 -10.20
CA TYR A 210 12.22 -14.27 -10.25
C TYR A 210 11.68 -12.85 -10.30
N GLY A 211 12.14 -12.00 -9.38
CA GLY A 211 11.86 -10.58 -9.35
C GLY A 211 12.99 -9.73 -9.91
N VAL A 212 12.67 -8.53 -10.31
CA VAL A 212 13.62 -7.56 -10.87
C VAL A 212 14.07 -6.58 -9.78
N ARG A 213 15.37 -6.34 -9.67
CA ARG A 213 15.92 -5.39 -8.69
C ARG A 213 15.52 -3.95 -9.05
N THR A 214 15.05 -3.19 -8.07
CA THR A 214 14.69 -1.77 -8.24
C THR A 214 15.90 -0.94 -8.64
N GLY A 215 15.68 0.04 -9.52
CA GLY A 215 16.71 1.02 -9.94
C GLY A 215 17.66 0.53 -11.00
N ILE A 216 17.49 -0.70 -11.53
CA ILE A 216 18.25 -1.14 -12.71
C ILE A 216 17.69 -0.51 -13.99
N SER A 217 18.55 -0.35 -15.00
CA SER A 217 18.08 0.05 -16.33
C SER A 217 17.55 -1.15 -17.09
N MET A 218 16.27 -1.11 -17.41
CA MET A 218 15.63 -2.07 -18.32
C MET A 218 15.63 -1.57 -19.77
N ARG A 219 16.39 -0.51 -20.06
CA ARG A 219 16.48 0.06 -21.41
C ARG A 219 17.49 -0.72 -22.23
N ASN A 220 16.99 -1.39 -23.26
CA ASN A 220 17.77 -1.61 -24.45
C ASN A 220 17.11 -0.82 -25.58
N SER A 221 17.85 0.04 -26.25
CA SER A 221 17.35 0.99 -27.25
C SER A 221 16.64 0.33 -28.44
N ASN A 222 16.75 -1.01 -28.56
CA ASN A 222 16.27 -1.77 -29.71
C ASN A 222 15.17 -2.80 -29.37
N THR A 223 14.67 -2.84 -28.12
CA THR A 223 13.68 -3.84 -27.73
C THR A 223 12.33 -3.22 -27.44
N THR A 224 11.36 -3.54 -28.28
CA THR A 224 9.94 -3.23 -28.08
C THR A 224 9.27 -4.33 -27.26
N GLY A 225 8.67 -3.95 -26.13
CA GLY A 225 7.69 -4.76 -25.41
C GLY A 225 8.24 -5.95 -24.63
N LYS A 226 8.24 -7.13 -25.19
CA LYS A 226 8.43 -8.40 -24.44
C LYS A 226 9.83 -8.62 -23.87
N ASP A 227 10.86 -8.07 -24.48
CA ASP A 227 12.26 -8.45 -24.17
C ASP A 227 12.91 -7.56 -23.08
N LYS A 228 12.43 -6.35 -22.88
CA LYS A 228 12.84 -5.41 -21.80
C LYS A 228 14.29 -5.58 -21.32
N GLY A 229 15.25 -5.69 -22.25
CA GLY A 229 16.66 -5.82 -21.94
C GLY A 229 17.05 -7.11 -21.20
N GLY A 230 16.36 -8.23 -21.44
CA GLY A 230 16.59 -9.51 -20.79
C GLY A 230 15.67 -9.79 -19.58
N TYR A 231 14.91 -8.79 -19.12
CA TYR A 231 14.00 -8.94 -17.99
C TYR A 231 12.55 -9.32 -18.40
N GLY A 232 12.30 -9.48 -19.70
CA GLY A 232 10.99 -9.90 -20.21
C GLY A 232 10.47 -11.22 -19.63
N PRO A 233 11.31 -12.26 -19.44
CA PRO A 233 10.85 -13.54 -18.90
C PRO A 233 10.62 -13.56 -17.39
N PHE A 234 11.02 -12.54 -16.64
CA PHE A 234 10.84 -12.48 -15.20
C PHE A 234 9.37 -12.53 -14.77
N SER A 235 9.13 -12.98 -13.56
CA SER A 235 7.81 -13.29 -13.02
C SER A 235 6.87 -12.10 -12.96
N THR A 236 5.60 -12.37 -13.19
CA THR A 236 4.48 -11.44 -13.05
C THR A 236 3.37 -12.08 -12.22
N LEU A 237 2.28 -11.36 -12.00
CA LEU A 237 1.14 -11.86 -11.25
C LEU A 237 0.53 -13.09 -11.92
N SER A 238 0.21 -14.10 -11.13
CA SER A 238 -0.43 -15.32 -11.62
C SER A 238 -1.84 -15.09 -12.13
N GLY A 239 -2.37 -16.08 -12.83
CA GLY A 239 -3.75 -16.06 -13.33
C GLY A 239 -4.81 -15.92 -12.23
N GLU A 240 -4.51 -16.29 -10.99
CA GLU A 240 -5.42 -16.13 -9.85
C GLU A 240 -5.74 -14.65 -9.57
N PHE A 241 -4.81 -13.74 -9.87
CA PHE A 241 -5.02 -12.29 -9.72
C PHE A 241 -5.92 -11.67 -10.78
N LYS A 242 -6.22 -12.39 -11.86
CA LYS A 242 -6.96 -11.80 -12.98
C LYS A 242 -8.30 -11.21 -12.58
N TYR A 243 -9.00 -11.86 -11.66
CA TYR A 243 -10.34 -11.46 -11.22
C TYR A 243 -10.39 -11.07 -9.73
N MET A 244 -9.27 -10.70 -9.15
CA MET A 244 -9.25 -10.25 -7.76
C MET A 244 -9.99 -8.93 -7.59
N HIS A 245 -10.64 -8.80 -6.45
CA HIS A 245 -11.35 -7.60 -6.06
C HIS A 245 -10.35 -6.49 -5.70
N GLN A 246 -10.69 -5.27 -6.07
CA GLN A 246 -9.89 -4.11 -5.67
C GLN A 246 -10.29 -3.71 -4.25
N SER A 247 -9.45 -4.04 -3.28
CA SER A 247 -9.66 -3.67 -1.89
C SER A 247 -9.22 -2.23 -1.62
N PHE A 248 -10.07 -1.45 -0.96
CA PHE A 248 -9.72 -0.13 -0.41
C PHE A 248 -9.13 -0.24 0.99
N PHE A 249 -9.65 -1.19 1.77
CA PHE A 249 -9.12 -1.50 3.09
C PHE A 249 -9.39 -2.98 3.41
N LYS A 250 -8.35 -3.70 3.81
CA LYS A 250 -8.44 -5.12 4.15
C LYS A 250 -8.60 -5.32 5.65
N ARG A 251 -9.33 -6.37 6.03
CA ARG A 251 -9.40 -6.82 7.43
C ARG A 251 -8.02 -7.13 7.99
N THR A 252 -7.18 -7.80 7.22
CA THR A 252 -5.80 -8.09 7.60
C THR A 252 -4.99 -6.83 7.92
N GLU A 253 -5.21 -5.73 7.19
CA GLU A 253 -4.59 -4.44 7.50
C GLU A 253 -5.02 -3.91 8.87
N SER A 254 -6.33 -3.92 9.13
CA SER A 254 -6.86 -3.50 10.42
C SER A 254 -6.27 -4.31 11.57
N ILE A 255 -6.17 -5.62 11.40
CA ILE A 255 -5.63 -6.54 12.42
C ILE A 255 -4.16 -6.25 12.73
N PHE A 256 -3.31 -6.00 11.72
CA PHE A 256 -1.91 -5.65 11.96
C PHE A 256 -1.75 -4.25 12.57
N LEU A 257 -2.62 -3.29 12.24
CA LEU A 257 -2.67 -2.00 12.93
C LEU A 257 -3.07 -2.15 14.40
N LEU A 258 -4.01 -3.05 14.72
CA LEU A 258 -4.38 -3.38 16.09
C LEU A 258 -3.25 -4.10 16.84
N ALA A 259 -2.51 -5.00 16.18
CA ALA A 259 -1.32 -5.64 16.76
C ALA A 259 -0.24 -4.60 17.11
N GLU A 260 0.03 -3.65 16.21
CA GLU A 260 0.96 -2.55 16.47
C GLU A 260 0.48 -1.65 17.61
N ALA A 261 -0.81 -1.33 17.67
CA ALA A 261 -1.40 -0.54 18.74
C ALA A 261 -1.23 -1.24 20.10
N ALA A 262 -1.49 -2.54 20.19
CA ALA A 262 -1.27 -3.34 21.38
C ALA A 262 0.21 -3.31 21.83
N LEU A 263 1.16 -3.44 20.89
CA LEU A 263 2.60 -3.29 21.17
C LEU A 263 2.96 -1.92 21.71
N ARG A 264 2.23 -0.87 21.31
CA ARG A 264 2.43 0.50 21.79
C ARG A 264 1.74 0.77 23.12
N GLY A 265 0.94 -0.17 23.63
CA GLY A 265 0.16 0.00 24.86
C GLY A 265 -1.12 0.81 24.64
N TRP A 266 -1.59 0.93 23.42
CA TRP A 266 -2.84 1.59 23.07
C TRP A 266 -4.02 0.62 23.18
N ASN A 267 -5.25 1.16 23.18
CA ASN A 267 -6.43 0.32 23.14
C ASN A 267 -6.51 -0.46 21.81
N ALA A 268 -6.47 -1.77 21.92
CA ALA A 268 -6.56 -2.71 20.80
C ALA A 268 -7.69 -3.73 21.01
N LEU A 269 -8.87 -3.27 21.42
CA LEU A 269 -10.07 -4.09 21.65
C LEU A 269 -9.86 -5.22 22.67
N GLY A 270 -8.97 -5.03 23.64
CA GLY A 270 -8.74 -5.98 24.72
C GLY A 270 -7.97 -7.26 24.36
N ARG A 271 -7.45 -7.35 23.12
CA ARG A 271 -6.54 -8.45 22.71
C ARG A 271 -5.09 -8.00 22.75
N ASP A 272 -4.20 -8.92 23.09
CA ASP A 272 -2.76 -8.67 23.07
C ASP A 272 -2.18 -8.67 21.64
N ALA A 273 -0.95 -8.21 21.53
CA ALA A 273 -0.27 -8.05 20.23
C ALA A 273 -0.04 -9.39 19.52
N GLN A 274 0.33 -10.44 20.24
CA GLN A 274 0.54 -11.78 19.67
C GLN A 274 -0.75 -12.32 19.07
N SER A 275 -1.84 -12.23 19.81
CA SER A 275 -3.15 -12.72 19.38
C SER A 275 -3.64 -12.03 18.10
N TRP A 276 -3.41 -10.71 17.97
CA TRP A 276 -3.72 -9.97 16.76
C TRP A 276 -2.79 -10.34 15.60
N TYR A 277 -1.49 -10.41 15.85
CA TYR A 277 -0.48 -10.76 14.86
C TYR A 277 -0.74 -12.12 14.22
N GLU A 278 -0.94 -13.16 15.04
CA GLU A 278 -1.21 -14.50 14.55
C GLU A 278 -2.57 -14.59 13.83
N ALA A 279 -3.61 -13.89 14.33
CA ALA A 279 -4.89 -13.79 13.65
C ALA A 279 -4.76 -13.15 12.26
N GLY A 280 -3.95 -12.10 12.12
CA GLY A 280 -3.69 -11.44 10.84
C GLY A 280 -3.05 -12.37 9.83
N ILE A 281 -2.03 -13.14 10.24
CA ILE A 281 -1.39 -14.14 9.39
C ILE A 281 -2.38 -15.22 8.97
N ARG A 282 -3.11 -15.81 9.92
CA ARG A 282 -4.11 -16.86 9.64
C ARG A 282 -5.18 -16.36 8.66
N LEU A 283 -5.69 -15.15 8.89
CA LEU A 283 -6.70 -14.56 8.00
C LEU A 283 -6.13 -14.34 6.59
N CYS A 284 -4.92 -13.81 6.48
CA CYS A 284 -4.26 -13.62 5.19
C CYS A 284 -4.14 -14.92 4.39
N PHE A 285 -3.73 -16.01 5.03
CA PHE A 285 -3.63 -17.32 4.39
C PHE A 285 -4.99 -17.83 3.93
N GLN A 286 -6.00 -17.74 4.80
CA GLN A 286 -7.38 -18.18 4.51
C GLN A 286 -7.99 -17.40 3.35
N GLU A 287 -7.85 -16.07 3.32
CA GLU A 287 -8.32 -15.21 2.22
C GLU A 287 -7.66 -15.56 0.87
N ASN A 288 -6.45 -16.09 0.92
CA ASN A 288 -5.72 -16.56 -0.26
C ASN A 288 -5.86 -18.08 -0.48
N GLY A 289 -6.85 -18.73 0.15
CA GLY A 289 -7.22 -20.12 -0.09
C GLY A 289 -6.29 -21.17 0.52
N ILE A 290 -5.40 -20.78 1.45
CA ILE A 290 -4.62 -21.71 2.27
C ILE A 290 -5.38 -21.92 3.58
N THR A 291 -6.09 -23.04 3.66
CA THR A 291 -6.93 -23.39 4.82
C THR A 291 -6.38 -24.55 5.65
N ASP A 292 -5.27 -25.16 5.18
CA ASP A 292 -4.59 -26.22 5.94
C ASP A 292 -3.89 -25.62 7.16
N GLY A 293 -4.41 -25.96 8.33
CA GLY A 293 -3.87 -25.50 9.61
C GLY A 293 -2.41 -25.89 9.83
N THR A 294 -1.98 -27.04 9.31
CA THR A 294 -0.58 -27.53 9.44
C THR A 294 0.37 -26.59 8.73
N VAL A 295 0.05 -26.19 7.49
CA VAL A 295 0.86 -25.25 6.71
C VAL A 295 0.97 -23.89 7.40
N ILE A 296 -0.13 -23.44 7.98
CA ILE A 296 -0.17 -22.15 8.70
C ILE A 296 0.66 -22.24 9.98
N ASP A 297 0.53 -23.31 10.74
CA ASP A 297 1.26 -23.50 12.00
C ASP A 297 2.76 -23.69 11.76
N GLU A 298 3.18 -24.41 10.72
CA GLU A 298 4.57 -24.50 10.29
C GLU A 298 5.15 -23.13 9.92
N TYR A 299 4.37 -22.30 9.23
CA TYR A 299 4.78 -20.93 8.91
C TYR A 299 4.96 -20.09 10.16
N LEU A 300 4.00 -20.13 11.09
CA LEU A 300 4.05 -19.40 12.37
C LEU A 300 5.17 -19.89 13.30
N ALA A 301 5.63 -21.12 13.15
CA ALA A 301 6.70 -21.71 13.97
C ALA A 301 8.12 -21.27 13.56
N GLN A 302 8.30 -20.54 12.47
CA GLN A 302 9.62 -20.15 11.96
C GLN A 302 10.34 -19.18 12.90
N THR A 303 11.42 -19.61 13.53
CA THR A 303 12.20 -18.83 14.51
C THR A 303 13.17 -17.85 13.86
N ALA A 304 13.54 -18.06 12.60
CA ALA A 304 14.43 -17.19 11.82
C ALA A 304 14.05 -17.23 10.35
N ALA A 305 14.27 -16.14 9.63
CA ALA A 305 14.20 -16.12 8.17
C ALA A 305 15.37 -16.95 7.61
N LYS A 306 15.16 -17.64 6.48
CA LYS A 306 16.27 -18.34 5.78
C LYS A 306 17.31 -17.33 5.31
N ASP A 307 18.58 -17.71 5.37
CA ASP A 307 19.67 -16.87 4.86
C ASP A 307 19.81 -17.07 3.34
N ILE A 308 18.99 -16.34 2.59
CA ILE A 308 18.92 -16.39 1.13
C ILE A 308 19.22 -15.00 0.58
N ASP A 309 20.26 -14.92 -0.25
CA ASP A 309 20.57 -13.70 -1.00
C ASP A 309 19.67 -13.59 -2.23
N TYR A 310 19.47 -12.37 -2.70
CA TYR A 310 18.89 -12.17 -4.01
C TYR A 310 19.94 -12.43 -5.08
N VAL A 311 19.64 -13.33 -6.00
CA VAL A 311 20.47 -13.67 -7.15
C VAL A 311 19.70 -13.35 -8.43
N ASP A 312 20.19 -12.37 -9.20
CA ASP A 312 19.62 -12.01 -10.48
C ASP A 312 20.01 -13.05 -11.54
N PRO A 313 19.07 -13.82 -12.09
CA PRO A 313 19.38 -14.89 -13.03
C PRO A 313 19.87 -14.41 -14.40
N TYR A 314 19.70 -13.11 -14.70
CA TYR A 314 20.15 -12.51 -15.95
C TYR A 314 21.48 -11.75 -15.81
N ASN A 315 21.69 -11.05 -14.71
CA ASN A 315 22.89 -10.23 -14.51
C ASN A 315 23.40 -10.30 -13.07
N ASN A 316 24.45 -11.08 -12.83
CA ASN A 316 25.03 -11.30 -11.52
C ASN A 316 25.55 -10.03 -10.81
N GLU A 317 25.80 -8.94 -11.55
CA GLU A 317 26.15 -7.64 -10.95
C GLU A 317 24.99 -7.05 -10.11
N ASN A 318 23.79 -7.55 -10.27
CA ASN A 318 22.63 -7.13 -9.50
C ASN A 318 22.42 -7.94 -8.22
N ASN A 319 23.25 -8.98 -7.99
CA ASN A 319 23.16 -9.79 -6.78
C ASN A 319 23.36 -8.94 -5.53
N ILE A 320 22.63 -9.26 -4.46
CA ILE A 320 22.72 -8.53 -3.20
C ILE A 320 22.31 -9.43 -2.03
N ALA A 321 23.04 -9.26 -0.92
CA ALA A 321 22.74 -9.97 0.32
C ALA A 321 21.35 -9.67 0.85
N GLY A 322 20.66 -10.69 1.29
CA GLY A 322 19.37 -10.56 1.93
C GLY A 322 19.48 -9.90 3.30
N ARG A 323 18.49 -9.09 3.67
CA ARG A 323 18.52 -8.26 4.89
C ARG A 323 17.68 -8.77 6.03
N VAL A 324 16.55 -9.39 5.72
CA VAL A 324 15.59 -9.86 6.72
C VAL A 324 16.15 -11.06 7.46
N LYS A 325 16.20 -10.99 8.78
CA LYS A 325 16.72 -12.06 9.65
C LYS A 325 15.73 -12.54 10.68
N VAL A 326 14.78 -11.69 11.09
CA VAL A 326 13.78 -12.06 12.09
C VAL A 326 12.88 -13.17 11.60
N GLY A 327 12.52 -14.08 12.51
CA GLY A 327 11.55 -15.14 12.22
C GLY A 327 10.11 -14.65 12.25
N VAL A 328 9.19 -15.54 11.91
CA VAL A 328 7.74 -15.30 12.01
C VAL A 328 7.24 -15.56 13.43
N LYS A 329 7.80 -16.57 14.10
CA LYS A 329 7.37 -16.99 15.43
C LYS A 329 7.39 -15.82 16.40
N TRP A 330 6.25 -15.57 17.05
CA TRP A 330 6.19 -14.60 18.13
C TRP A 330 6.98 -15.08 19.33
N ASP A 331 7.77 -14.20 19.94
CA ASP A 331 8.48 -14.45 21.17
C ASP A 331 8.28 -13.24 22.09
N ALA A 332 7.66 -13.46 23.23
CA ALA A 332 7.41 -12.41 24.21
C ALA A 332 8.70 -11.84 24.86
N SER A 333 9.83 -12.52 24.70
CA SER A 333 11.16 -12.05 25.15
C SER A 333 11.87 -11.14 24.16
N ASP A 334 11.35 -11.03 22.93
CA ASP A 334 11.90 -10.12 21.92
C ASP A 334 11.79 -8.66 22.37
N SER A 335 12.70 -7.83 21.86
CA SER A 335 12.54 -6.38 22.04
C SER A 335 11.31 -5.88 21.27
N LYS A 336 10.76 -4.75 21.71
CA LYS A 336 9.63 -4.11 21.04
C LYS A 336 9.91 -3.85 19.56
N GLU A 337 11.13 -3.46 19.21
CA GLU A 337 11.57 -3.21 17.85
C GLU A 337 11.50 -4.49 17.00
N VAL A 338 11.94 -5.62 17.53
CA VAL A 338 11.86 -6.94 16.86
C VAL A 338 10.41 -7.36 16.65
N MET A 339 9.56 -7.18 17.67
CA MET A 339 8.13 -7.47 17.54
C MET A 339 7.44 -6.58 16.49
N LEU A 340 7.80 -5.29 16.44
CA LEU A 340 7.33 -4.35 15.41
C LEU A 340 7.84 -4.76 14.03
N GLU A 341 9.10 -5.20 13.90
CA GLU A 341 9.64 -5.69 12.64
C GLU A 341 8.89 -6.91 12.13
N LYS A 342 8.58 -7.89 13.01
CA LYS A 342 7.76 -9.07 12.68
C LYS A 342 6.37 -8.65 12.17
N ASN A 343 5.70 -7.75 12.89
CA ASN A 343 4.39 -7.24 12.51
C ASN A 343 4.42 -6.58 11.13
N HIS A 344 5.40 -5.71 10.87
CA HIS A 344 5.52 -5.01 9.59
C HIS A 344 5.91 -5.93 8.42
N HIS A 345 6.75 -6.95 8.65
CA HIS A 345 7.01 -7.94 7.60
C HIS A 345 5.75 -8.71 7.20
N SER A 346 4.88 -9.00 8.16
CA SER A 346 3.60 -9.65 7.89
C SER A 346 2.61 -8.72 7.19
N GLU A 347 2.70 -7.41 7.43
CA GLU A 347 1.91 -6.41 6.71
C GLU A 347 2.20 -6.36 5.20
N ILE A 348 3.42 -6.67 4.77
CA ILE A 348 3.79 -6.71 3.34
C ILE A 348 2.89 -7.67 2.57
N TYR A 349 2.54 -8.80 3.16
CA TYR A 349 1.70 -9.82 2.50
C TYR A 349 0.23 -9.41 2.36
N ARG A 350 -0.27 -8.52 3.22
CA ARG A 350 -1.62 -7.97 3.12
C ARG A 350 -1.82 -7.03 1.94
N GLN A 351 -0.73 -6.42 1.46
CA GLN A 351 -0.80 -5.32 0.49
C GLN A 351 -0.98 -5.78 -0.95
N LEU A 352 -0.82 -7.06 -1.27
CA LEU A 352 -1.23 -7.61 -2.54
C LEU A 352 -2.72 -8.00 -2.49
N PRO A 353 -3.51 -7.55 -3.45
CA PRO A 353 -3.25 -6.78 -4.65
C PRO A 353 -3.59 -5.28 -4.57
N HIS A 354 -3.03 -4.55 -3.61
CA HIS A 354 -3.19 -3.10 -3.59
C HIS A 354 -2.22 -2.44 -4.58
N GLU A 355 -2.75 -1.77 -5.58
CA GLU A 355 -1.99 -1.13 -6.66
C GLU A 355 -1.00 -0.06 -6.21
N ARG A 356 -1.06 0.43 -4.96
CA ARG A 356 -0.35 1.65 -4.57
C ARG A 356 0.47 1.59 -3.29
N ARG A 357 0.32 0.59 -2.43
CA ARG A 357 0.91 0.63 -1.08
C ARG A 357 2.09 -0.30 -0.82
N GLY A 358 2.39 -1.24 -1.69
CA GLY A 358 3.46 -2.21 -1.49
C GLY A 358 4.86 -1.64 -1.34
N MET A 359 5.05 -0.34 -1.61
CA MET A 359 6.38 0.26 -1.72
C MET A 359 6.64 1.45 -0.81
N ASP A 360 5.58 2.09 -0.31
CA ASP A 360 5.75 3.38 0.37
C ASP A 360 5.87 3.23 1.88
N HIS A 361 5.55 2.05 2.40
CA HIS A 361 5.64 1.80 3.81
C HIS A 361 7.06 1.40 4.20
N VAL A 362 7.94 2.39 4.30
CA VAL A 362 9.10 2.26 5.17
C VAL A 362 8.55 2.29 6.59
N PRO A 363 8.66 1.17 7.33
CA PRO A 363 8.15 1.13 8.69
C PRO A 363 8.59 2.36 9.48
N PRO A 364 7.75 2.91 10.35
CA PRO A 364 8.08 4.11 11.12
C PRO A 364 9.39 4.04 11.89
N HIS A 365 9.94 2.88 12.19
CA HIS A 365 11.24 2.70 12.85
C HIS A 365 12.46 2.70 11.90
N GLY A 366 12.29 2.94 10.60
CA GLY A 366 13.39 3.13 9.64
C GLY A 366 14.11 1.87 9.19
N ILE A 367 13.64 0.67 9.60
CA ILE A 367 14.14 -0.61 9.09
C ILE A 367 13.36 -0.94 7.84
N SER A 368 13.98 -0.76 6.67
CA SER A 368 13.36 -1.17 5.40
C SER A 368 13.66 -2.64 5.14
N PRO A 369 12.64 -3.49 4.98
CA PRO A 369 12.83 -4.88 4.59
C PRO A 369 13.28 -5.00 3.12
N TYR A 370 13.18 -3.91 2.36
CA TYR A 370 13.48 -3.91 0.94
C TYR A 370 14.98 -3.94 0.66
N LEU A 371 15.34 -4.63 -0.41
CA LEU A 371 16.69 -4.59 -0.93
C LEU A 371 17.02 -3.17 -1.42
N PRO A 372 18.25 -2.66 -1.19
CA PRO A 372 18.62 -1.35 -1.70
C PRO A 372 18.56 -1.34 -3.23
N GLY A 373 17.93 -0.32 -3.79
CA GLY A 373 17.91 -0.07 -5.22
C GLY A 373 19.34 0.13 -5.77
N ARG A 374 19.59 -0.27 -7.01
CA ARG A 374 20.80 0.04 -7.73
C ARG A 374 20.66 1.44 -8.34
N CYS A 375 21.48 2.41 -7.88
CA CYS A 375 21.65 3.67 -8.59
C CYS A 375 22.66 3.46 -9.72
N GLU A 376 22.24 3.47 -10.98
CA GLU A 376 23.17 3.65 -12.08
C GLU A 376 23.74 5.07 -11.99
N GLN A 377 25.03 5.17 -11.70
CA GLN A 377 25.76 6.44 -11.77
C GLN A 377 25.89 6.83 -13.25
N HIS A 378 24.92 7.59 -13.77
CA HIS A 378 25.21 8.42 -14.89
C HIS A 378 26.13 9.54 -14.40
N GLU A 379 27.35 9.61 -14.91
CA GLU A 379 28.26 10.75 -14.75
C GLU A 379 27.61 12.02 -15.28
N ARG A 380 26.78 12.64 -14.46
CA ARG A 380 26.43 14.06 -14.56
C ARG A 380 26.77 14.70 -13.22
N PRO A 381 27.34 15.92 -13.19
CA PRO A 381 27.81 16.53 -11.97
C PRO A 381 26.67 16.58 -10.94
N ARG A 382 26.98 16.12 -9.74
CA ARG A 382 26.10 15.93 -8.59
C ARG A 382 25.28 17.18 -8.30
N ARG A 383 24.06 17.29 -8.82
CA ARG A 383 23.00 17.91 -8.06
C ARG A 383 22.37 16.81 -7.23
N ARG A 384 22.68 16.81 -5.95
CA ARG A 384 22.01 15.98 -4.93
C ARG A 384 20.53 16.32 -4.99
N HIS A 385 19.74 15.59 -5.73
CA HIS A 385 18.33 15.50 -5.44
C HIS A 385 18.19 14.56 -4.24
N ARG A 386 18.48 15.10 -3.06
CA ARG A 386 17.72 14.70 -1.91
C ARG A 386 16.28 15.01 -2.30
N VAL A 387 15.40 13.99 -2.33
CA VAL A 387 14.02 14.21 -1.96
C VAL A 387 14.09 14.45 -0.45
N ALA A 388 14.63 15.62 -0.11
CA ALA A 388 14.46 16.19 1.19
C ALA A 388 13.09 16.84 1.10
N ILE A 389 12.18 16.39 1.93
CA ILE A 389 11.12 17.23 2.45
C ILE A 389 11.85 18.36 3.18
N THR A 390 12.34 19.33 2.45
CA THR A 390 12.86 20.56 3.03
C THR A 390 11.69 21.48 3.23
N SER A 391 11.42 21.76 4.50
CA SER A 391 10.68 22.93 4.92
C SER A 391 11.08 24.14 4.07
N TYR A 392 10.19 24.60 3.20
CA TYR A 392 10.35 25.88 2.54
C TYR A 392 10.18 26.98 3.60
N SER A 393 11.30 27.58 4.01
CA SER A 393 11.26 28.82 4.77
C SER A 393 10.84 29.96 3.82
N HIS A 394 9.85 30.74 4.24
CA HIS A 394 9.39 31.95 3.59
C HIS A 394 10.54 32.89 3.19
N ARG A 395 10.72 33.09 1.90
CA ARG A 395 11.12 34.37 1.30
C ARG A 395 10.34 34.55 0.00
N GLY A 396 9.65 35.66 -0.07
CA GLY A 396 8.55 35.97 -0.97
C GLY A 396 8.90 36.35 -2.41
N ASP A 397 9.74 35.62 -3.15
CA ASP A 397 9.99 35.94 -4.56
C ASP A 397 10.16 34.74 -5.51
N SER A 398 9.83 33.50 -5.07
CA SER A 398 10.04 32.32 -5.91
C SER A 398 8.76 31.66 -6.46
N GLN A 399 7.60 32.28 -6.28
CA GLN A 399 6.30 31.69 -6.71
C GLN A 399 6.08 31.71 -8.24
N GLN A 400 6.79 32.52 -8.98
CA GLN A 400 6.61 32.64 -10.45
C GLN A 400 7.35 31.55 -11.26
N TYR A 401 8.34 30.86 -10.66
CA TYR A 401 9.20 29.91 -11.39
C TYR A 401 8.71 28.47 -11.46
N VAL A 402 7.75 28.07 -10.65
CA VAL A 402 7.25 26.67 -10.60
C VAL A 402 6.18 26.42 -11.68
N GLY A 403 5.37 27.43 -12.01
CA GLY A 403 4.35 27.33 -13.05
C GLY A 403 4.90 27.09 -14.46
N ASP A 404 5.99 27.76 -14.81
CA ASP A 404 6.55 27.69 -16.18
C ASP A 404 7.30 26.40 -16.51
N ARG A 405 7.77 25.65 -15.51
CA ARG A 405 8.42 24.35 -15.74
C ARG A 405 7.46 23.19 -15.97
N PHE A 406 6.24 23.26 -15.44
CA PHE A 406 5.23 22.24 -15.70
C PHE A 406 4.55 22.38 -17.06
N ALA A 407 4.48 23.57 -17.60
CA ALA A 407 3.87 23.85 -18.91
C ALA A 407 4.74 23.42 -20.10
N ARG A 408 6.08 23.25 -19.93
CA ARG A 408 7.02 22.94 -21.03
C ARG A 408 7.47 21.48 -21.13
N THR A 409 7.07 20.59 -20.21
CA THR A 409 7.47 19.16 -20.23
C THR A 409 6.32 18.20 -20.56
N GLY A 410 5.32 18.67 -21.27
CA GLY A 410 4.20 17.86 -21.78
C GLY A 410 4.60 16.94 -22.95
N SER A 411 5.67 16.17 -22.87
CA SER A 411 5.94 15.10 -23.81
C SER A 411 5.54 13.75 -23.21
N ARG A 412 4.79 12.98 -24.00
CA ARG A 412 4.28 11.62 -23.68
C ARG A 412 5.32 10.63 -23.11
N ALA A 413 6.60 10.94 -23.20
CA ALA A 413 7.70 10.10 -22.72
C ALA A 413 7.89 10.12 -21.19
N THR A 414 7.34 11.11 -20.48
CA THR A 414 7.54 11.26 -19.03
C THR A 414 6.54 10.47 -18.20
N GLN A 415 5.39 10.12 -18.75
CA GLN A 415 4.38 9.29 -18.06
C GLN A 415 4.80 7.82 -17.93
N HIS A 416 5.53 7.26 -18.90
CA HIS A 416 6.01 5.87 -18.83
C HIS A 416 7.14 5.65 -17.81
N ARG A 417 7.84 6.69 -17.38
CA ARG A 417 8.95 6.55 -16.41
C ARG A 417 8.52 6.34 -14.96
N ARG A 418 7.28 6.68 -14.61
CA ARG A 418 6.80 6.60 -13.21
C ARG A 418 6.24 5.22 -12.85
N PHE A 419 5.78 4.45 -13.81
CA PHE A 419 5.16 3.14 -13.55
C PHE A 419 6.16 2.00 -13.32
N ALA A 420 7.37 2.06 -13.87
CA ALA A 420 8.38 1.01 -13.68
C ALA A 420 8.96 0.96 -12.25
N CYS A 421 8.77 2.00 -11.43
CA CYS A 421 9.21 2.04 -10.04
C CYS A 421 8.18 1.46 -9.05
N PHE A 422 7.00 1.05 -9.50
CA PHE A 422 5.89 0.72 -8.60
C PHE A 422 5.86 -0.71 -8.04
N LEU A 423 6.71 -1.60 -8.53
CA LEU A 423 6.80 -2.99 -8.03
C LEU A 423 8.24 -3.45 -7.72
N GLY A 424 9.18 -2.56 -7.58
CA GLY A 424 10.56 -2.90 -7.26
C GLY A 424 11.04 -2.39 -5.91
#